data_086431ff9ae603bc700f49354bd692d1
#
_entry.id   086431ff9ae603bc700f49354bd692d1
#
_cell.length_a   1.000
_cell.length_b   1.000
_cell.length_c   1.000
_cell.angle_alpha   90.00
_cell.angle_beta   90.00
_cell.angle_gamma   90.00
#
_symmetry.space_group_name_H-M   'P 1'
#
loop_
_entity.id
_entity.type
_entity.pdbx_description
1 polymer ?
#
loop_
_entity_poly.entity_id
_entity_poly.type
_entity_poly.pdbx_seq_one_letter_code
_entity_poly.pdbx_strand_id
1 'polypeptide(L)'
;KGLMPDGTTRFSKDGQPIYHYMGTSTFSEYTVLPEISLAKVRKDAPLEEVCLLGCGVTTGMGAVMNTAKVEEGAVVAIFGLGGIGLSAVIGATMAKASRIIVIDINEAKFDLARKVGATDCINPKDYGDKPIQDVIVELTDGGVDYSFECIGNVHLMRSALECCHKGWGESVIIGVAGAGQEIATRPFQLVTGRVWRGSAFGGVKGRTELPEYVNRYMAGEFKLDDFITHTMGLEQVNEAFDLMHEGKSIRSVIHFDK
;
A
#
# COMPACT_ATOMS: atom_id res chain seq x y z
N LYS A 1 -3.81 19.02 11.71
CA LYS A 1 -3.22 19.44 12.99
C LYS A 1 -3.51 18.44 14.14
N GLY A 2 -4.29 17.39 13.92
CA GLY A 2 -4.67 16.43 14.97
C GLY A 2 -5.62 16.98 16.03
N LEU A 3 -6.38 18.00 15.69
CA LEU A 3 -7.39 18.62 16.55
C LEU A 3 -8.80 18.36 16.01
N MET A 4 -9.78 18.41 16.89
CA MET A 4 -11.18 18.43 16.51
C MET A 4 -11.52 19.75 15.78
N PRO A 5 -12.68 19.83 15.07
CA PRO A 5 -13.07 21.04 14.35
C PRO A 5 -13.18 22.28 15.24
N ASP A 6 -13.43 22.10 16.54
CA ASP A 6 -13.47 23.17 17.55
C ASP A 6 -12.09 23.64 18.04
N GLY A 7 -11.01 23.06 17.50
CA GLY A 7 -9.63 23.39 17.87
C GLY A 7 -9.14 22.70 19.15
N THR A 8 -9.90 21.77 19.71
CA THR A 8 -9.54 21.04 20.94
C THR A 8 -9.10 19.60 20.66
N THR A 9 -8.60 18.93 21.69
CA THR A 9 -8.40 17.47 21.71
C THR A 9 -9.17 16.89 22.90
N ARG A 10 -9.64 15.63 22.74
CA ARG A 10 -10.34 14.90 23.80
C ARG A 10 -9.41 14.03 24.63
N PHE A 11 -8.16 13.91 24.22
CA PHE A 11 -7.18 13.08 24.89
C PHE A 11 -6.13 13.94 25.61
N SER A 12 -5.74 13.46 26.78
CA SER A 12 -4.64 14.06 27.53
C SER A 12 -3.90 12.98 28.34
N LYS A 13 -2.62 13.19 28.56
CA LYS A 13 -1.80 12.43 29.48
C LYS A 13 -1.02 13.39 30.37
N ASP A 14 -1.13 13.24 31.67
CA ASP A 14 -0.45 14.09 32.67
C ASP A 14 -0.72 15.59 32.45
N GLY A 15 -1.95 15.94 32.07
CA GLY A 15 -2.39 17.30 31.76
C GLY A 15 -1.91 17.86 30.41
N GLN A 16 -1.15 17.09 29.65
CA GLN A 16 -0.71 17.48 28.31
C GLN A 16 -1.68 16.95 27.23
N PRO A 17 -2.04 17.77 26.23
CA PRO A 17 -2.94 17.35 25.17
C PRO A 17 -2.28 16.28 24.28
N ILE A 18 -3.04 15.24 23.90
CA ILE A 18 -2.66 14.26 22.90
C ILE A 18 -3.50 14.51 21.64
N TYR A 19 -2.83 14.66 20.50
CA TYR A 19 -3.48 14.91 19.23
C TYR A 19 -4.16 13.66 18.65
N HIS A 20 -5.26 13.88 17.94
CA HIS A 20 -5.96 12.82 17.21
C HIS A 20 -5.19 12.42 15.97
N TYR A 21 -4.85 11.14 15.84
CA TYR A 21 -4.26 10.62 14.60
C TYR A 21 -5.29 10.68 13.47
N MET A 22 -4.96 11.37 12.39
CA MET A 22 -5.81 11.56 11.20
C MET A 22 -7.20 12.18 11.53
N GLY A 23 -7.36 12.77 12.73
CA GLY A 23 -8.65 13.27 13.21
C GLY A 23 -9.64 12.20 13.65
N THR A 24 -9.23 10.94 13.76
CA THR A 24 -10.13 9.81 14.04
C THR A 24 -9.77 9.02 15.31
N SER A 25 -8.50 8.63 15.50
CA SER A 25 -8.04 7.89 16.70
C SER A 25 -8.88 6.65 17.01
N THR A 26 -8.79 5.64 16.13
CA THR A 26 -9.67 4.46 16.15
C THR A 26 -9.18 3.28 16.99
N PHE A 27 -8.01 3.36 17.64
CA PHE A 27 -7.63 2.39 18.69
C PHE A 27 -8.35 2.70 20.00
N SER A 28 -9.66 2.52 19.98
CA SER A 28 -10.56 2.86 21.08
C SER A 28 -11.89 2.15 20.87
N GLU A 29 -12.55 1.72 21.94
CA GLU A 29 -13.90 1.13 21.92
C GLU A 29 -14.95 2.11 21.37
N TYR A 30 -14.76 3.38 21.59
CA TYR A 30 -15.65 4.45 21.12
C TYR A 30 -14.88 5.56 20.45
N THR A 31 -15.36 6.00 19.30
CA THR A 31 -14.81 7.13 18.56
C THR A 31 -15.89 8.17 18.26
N VAL A 32 -15.52 9.44 18.28
CA VAL A 32 -16.39 10.55 17.86
C VAL A 32 -15.72 11.27 16.72
N LEU A 33 -16.31 11.19 15.55
CA LEU A 33 -15.75 11.73 14.31
C LEU A 33 -16.79 12.59 13.59
N PRO A 34 -16.34 13.55 12.75
CA PRO A 34 -17.23 14.22 11.80
C PRO A 34 -17.84 13.21 10.81
N GLU A 35 -19.12 13.35 10.50
CA GLU A 35 -19.81 12.49 9.53
C GLU A 35 -19.09 12.42 8.16
N ILE A 36 -18.46 13.53 7.74
CA ILE A 36 -17.70 13.59 6.48
C ILE A 36 -16.52 12.60 6.43
N SER A 37 -16.00 12.19 7.58
CA SER A 37 -14.90 11.24 7.71
C SER A 37 -15.36 9.77 7.68
N LEU A 38 -16.65 9.52 7.49
CA LEU A 38 -17.24 8.18 7.51
C LEU A 38 -17.69 7.76 6.11
N ALA A 39 -17.43 6.50 5.77
CA ALA A 39 -18.03 5.82 4.64
C ALA A 39 -18.96 4.72 5.18
N LYS A 40 -20.25 4.77 4.79
CA LYS A 40 -21.21 3.77 5.19
C LYS A 40 -21.08 2.55 4.29
N VAL A 41 -20.78 1.40 4.87
CA VAL A 41 -20.70 0.11 4.16
C VAL A 41 -21.91 -0.77 4.48
N ARG A 42 -22.11 -1.84 3.71
CA ARG A 42 -23.18 -2.82 3.93
C ARG A 42 -23.00 -3.53 5.28
N LYS A 43 -24.11 -3.84 5.95
CA LYS A 43 -24.11 -4.39 7.33
C LYS A 43 -23.67 -5.84 7.44
N ASP A 44 -23.76 -6.59 6.35
CA ASP A 44 -23.39 -8.01 6.27
C ASP A 44 -21.93 -8.24 5.89
N ALA A 45 -21.15 -7.14 5.72
CA ALA A 45 -19.73 -7.24 5.47
C ALA A 45 -18.98 -7.69 6.74
N PRO A 46 -18.07 -8.67 6.65
CA PRO A 46 -17.26 -9.12 7.77
C PRO A 46 -16.28 -8.01 8.17
N LEU A 47 -16.37 -7.56 9.43
CA LEU A 47 -15.63 -6.38 9.89
C LEU A 47 -14.12 -6.62 9.97
N GLU A 48 -13.69 -7.85 10.24
CA GLU A 48 -12.28 -8.22 10.35
C GLU A 48 -11.52 -7.98 9.06
N GLU A 49 -12.10 -8.35 7.92
CA GLU A 49 -11.50 -8.19 6.60
C GLU A 49 -11.73 -6.79 6.04
N VAL A 50 -12.96 -6.26 6.16
CA VAL A 50 -13.26 -4.97 5.53
C VAL A 50 -12.60 -3.79 6.25
N CYS A 51 -12.16 -3.93 7.52
CA CYS A 51 -11.38 -2.90 8.17
C CYS A 51 -10.03 -2.64 7.44
N LEU A 52 -9.51 -3.63 6.73
CA LEU A 52 -8.28 -3.50 5.92
C LEU A 52 -8.47 -2.54 4.73
N LEU A 53 -9.70 -2.37 4.26
CA LEU A 53 -10.05 -1.44 3.18
C LEU A 53 -9.99 0.03 3.63
N GLY A 54 -9.96 0.30 4.92
CA GLY A 54 -9.90 1.68 5.44
C GLY A 54 -8.63 2.44 5.07
N CYS A 55 -7.54 1.75 4.70
CA CYS A 55 -6.29 2.37 4.28
C CYS A 55 -5.49 1.50 3.30
N GLY A 56 -4.76 0.50 3.81
CA GLY A 56 -3.69 -0.17 3.07
C GLY A 56 -4.14 -0.88 1.81
N VAL A 57 -5.24 -1.63 1.86
CA VAL A 57 -5.74 -2.38 0.69
C VAL A 57 -6.23 -1.43 -0.39
N THR A 58 -7.05 -0.47 -0.02
CA THR A 58 -7.56 0.57 -0.95
C THR A 58 -6.42 1.38 -1.56
N THR A 59 -5.39 1.71 -0.75
CA THR A 59 -4.21 2.44 -1.24
C THR A 59 -3.47 1.65 -2.32
N GLY A 60 -3.16 0.38 -2.08
CA GLY A 60 -2.41 -0.44 -3.04
C GLY A 60 -3.20 -0.74 -4.31
N MET A 61 -4.41 -1.28 -4.16
CA MET A 61 -5.28 -1.58 -5.31
C MET A 61 -5.62 -0.33 -6.12
N GLY A 62 -5.98 0.76 -5.44
CA GLY A 62 -6.35 2.01 -6.08
C GLY A 62 -5.18 2.69 -6.80
N ALA A 63 -3.95 2.57 -6.29
CA ALA A 63 -2.77 3.08 -7.00
C ALA A 63 -2.64 2.45 -8.38
N VAL A 64 -2.91 1.17 -8.49
CA VAL A 64 -2.90 0.43 -9.77
C VAL A 64 -4.09 0.80 -10.64
N MET A 65 -5.32 0.74 -10.08
CA MET A 65 -6.55 0.79 -10.86
C MET A 65 -7.01 2.22 -11.16
N ASN A 66 -6.81 3.17 -10.22
CA ASN A 66 -7.34 4.53 -10.34
C ASN A 66 -6.24 5.55 -10.64
N THR A 67 -5.06 5.44 -9.97
CA THR A 67 -3.97 6.42 -10.17
C THR A 67 -3.23 6.13 -11.47
N ALA A 68 -2.63 4.96 -11.61
CA ALA A 68 -1.88 4.57 -12.82
C ALA A 68 -2.80 4.12 -13.95
N LYS A 69 -3.96 3.55 -13.63
CA LYS A 69 -4.90 2.95 -14.59
C LYS A 69 -4.21 1.90 -15.47
N VAL A 70 -3.55 0.98 -14.80
CA VAL A 70 -2.80 -0.10 -15.45
C VAL A 70 -3.66 -0.80 -16.49
N GLU A 71 -3.14 -0.90 -17.70
CA GLU A 71 -3.83 -1.48 -18.84
C GLU A 71 -3.69 -3.01 -18.85
N GLU A 72 -4.66 -3.72 -19.46
CA GLU A 72 -4.60 -5.15 -19.68
C GLU A 72 -3.38 -5.50 -20.53
N GLY A 73 -2.64 -6.51 -20.09
CA GLY A 73 -1.40 -6.95 -20.76
C GLY A 73 -0.13 -6.25 -20.31
N ALA A 74 -0.23 -5.21 -19.47
CA ALA A 74 0.94 -4.46 -18.98
C ALA A 74 1.92 -5.32 -18.17
N VAL A 75 3.17 -4.91 -18.14
CA VAL A 75 4.24 -5.43 -17.27
C VAL A 75 4.40 -4.49 -16.08
N VAL A 76 4.30 -5.03 -14.87
CA VAL A 76 4.28 -4.25 -13.62
C VAL A 76 5.39 -4.68 -12.68
N ALA A 77 6.08 -3.73 -12.05
CA ALA A 77 7.03 -3.97 -10.96
C ALA A 77 6.51 -3.37 -9.64
N ILE A 78 6.56 -4.13 -8.54
CA ILE A 78 6.07 -3.70 -7.22
C ILE A 78 7.21 -3.87 -6.22
N PHE A 79 7.64 -2.76 -5.62
CA PHE A 79 8.71 -2.71 -4.63
C PHE A 79 8.13 -2.73 -3.22
N GLY A 80 8.40 -3.81 -2.49
CA GLY A 80 7.92 -4.07 -1.13
C GLY A 80 6.63 -4.87 -1.07
N LEU A 81 6.64 -5.93 -0.26
CA LEU A 81 5.53 -6.87 -0.05
C LEU A 81 4.92 -6.74 1.36
N GLY A 82 4.74 -5.50 1.82
CA GLY A 82 3.83 -5.21 2.93
C GLY A 82 2.37 -5.25 2.45
N GLY A 83 1.43 -4.95 3.34
CA GLY A 83 0.01 -4.97 2.97
C GLY A 83 -0.36 -4.06 1.80
N ILE A 84 0.36 -2.95 1.58
CA ILE A 84 0.15 -2.07 0.41
C ILE A 84 0.65 -2.74 -0.87
N GLY A 85 1.87 -3.29 -0.85
CA GLY A 85 2.44 -3.94 -2.03
C GLY A 85 1.65 -5.19 -2.46
N LEU A 86 1.26 -6.04 -1.51
CA LEU A 86 0.40 -7.19 -1.78
C LEU A 86 -0.97 -6.75 -2.35
N SER A 87 -1.51 -5.63 -1.88
CA SER A 87 -2.74 -5.06 -2.43
C SER A 87 -2.54 -4.50 -3.84
N ALA A 88 -1.36 -3.94 -4.15
CA ALA A 88 -1.00 -3.54 -5.50
C ALA A 88 -0.89 -4.77 -6.44
N VAL A 89 -0.40 -5.92 -5.94
CA VAL A 89 -0.41 -7.20 -6.70
C VAL A 89 -1.85 -7.60 -7.03
N ILE A 90 -2.76 -7.57 -6.06
CA ILE A 90 -4.20 -7.83 -6.32
C ILE A 90 -4.72 -6.88 -7.39
N GLY A 91 -4.47 -5.57 -7.25
CA GLY A 91 -4.88 -4.57 -8.23
C GLY A 91 -4.36 -4.85 -9.64
N ALA A 92 -3.07 -5.23 -9.77
CA ALA A 92 -2.45 -5.57 -11.05
C ALA A 92 -3.05 -6.86 -11.66
N THR A 93 -3.37 -7.85 -10.82
CA THR A 93 -4.07 -9.08 -11.24
C THR A 93 -5.47 -8.75 -11.76
N MET A 94 -6.21 -7.89 -11.06
CA MET A 94 -7.55 -7.45 -11.48
C MET A 94 -7.51 -6.59 -12.74
N ALA A 95 -6.44 -5.82 -12.95
CA ALA A 95 -6.18 -5.08 -14.18
C ALA A 95 -5.72 -5.99 -15.34
N LYS A 96 -5.53 -7.30 -15.07
CA LYS A 96 -5.05 -8.30 -16.03
C LYS A 96 -3.68 -7.97 -16.60
N ALA A 97 -2.77 -7.48 -15.75
CA ALA A 97 -1.38 -7.33 -16.11
C ALA A 97 -0.81 -8.69 -16.57
N SER A 98 -0.02 -8.71 -17.64
CA SER A 98 0.55 -9.95 -18.19
C SER A 98 1.71 -10.48 -17.36
N ARG A 99 2.41 -9.58 -16.66
CA ARG A 99 3.55 -9.92 -15.80
C ARG A 99 3.57 -9.01 -14.57
N ILE A 100 3.69 -9.61 -13.40
CA ILE A 100 3.70 -8.89 -12.12
C ILE A 100 4.96 -9.32 -11.36
N ILE A 101 5.97 -8.45 -11.39
CA ILE A 101 7.28 -8.66 -10.79
C ILE A 101 7.27 -8.00 -9.41
N VAL A 102 7.51 -8.78 -8.38
CA VAL A 102 7.57 -8.25 -7.01
C VAL A 102 9.00 -8.29 -6.46
N ILE A 103 9.38 -7.26 -5.72
CA ILE A 103 10.71 -7.07 -5.17
C ILE A 103 10.62 -6.91 -3.66
N ASP A 104 11.20 -7.83 -2.89
CA ASP A 104 11.31 -7.74 -1.43
C ASP A 104 12.56 -8.48 -0.94
N ILE A 105 13.13 -8.03 0.16
CA ILE A 105 14.29 -8.68 0.82
C ILE A 105 13.89 -9.84 1.73
N ASN A 106 12.59 -9.97 2.01
CA ASN A 106 12.02 -11.03 2.84
C ASN A 106 11.26 -12.05 1.98
N GLU A 107 11.92 -13.15 1.64
CA GLU A 107 11.38 -14.20 0.78
C GLU A 107 10.18 -14.94 1.40
N ALA A 108 10.01 -14.89 2.73
CA ALA A 108 8.85 -15.50 3.38
C ALA A 108 7.49 -14.93 2.89
N LYS A 109 7.52 -13.75 2.24
CA LYS A 109 6.33 -13.12 1.67
C LYS A 109 6.04 -13.56 0.22
N PHE A 110 6.96 -14.24 -0.44
CA PHE A 110 6.84 -14.58 -1.85
C PHE A 110 5.71 -15.56 -2.15
N ASP A 111 5.47 -16.52 -1.27
CA ASP A 111 4.38 -17.48 -1.47
C ASP A 111 3.01 -16.79 -1.44
N LEU A 112 2.82 -15.86 -0.50
CA LEU A 112 1.60 -15.05 -0.48
C LEU A 112 1.50 -14.16 -1.72
N ALA A 113 2.59 -13.53 -2.15
CA ALA A 113 2.60 -12.73 -3.37
C ALA A 113 2.20 -13.54 -4.61
N ARG A 114 2.72 -14.77 -4.76
CA ARG A 114 2.31 -15.69 -5.84
C ARG A 114 0.84 -16.08 -5.73
N LYS A 115 0.36 -16.35 -4.51
CA LYS A 115 -1.05 -16.69 -4.26
C LYS A 115 -2.01 -15.60 -4.70
N VAL A 116 -1.61 -14.33 -4.58
CA VAL A 116 -2.43 -13.18 -4.98
C VAL A 116 -2.16 -12.67 -6.39
N GLY A 117 -1.24 -13.31 -7.14
CA GLY A 117 -1.07 -13.10 -8.57
C GLY A 117 0.31 -12.66 -9.06
N ALA A 118 1.33 -12.57 -8.19
CA ALA A 118 2.68 -12.28 -8.64
C ALA A 118 3.23 -13.40 -9.55
N THR A 119 3.82 -13.02 -10.69
CA THR A 119 4.43 -13.96 -11.63
C THR A 119 5.90 -14.21 -11.33
N ASP A 120 6.60 -13.17 -10.89
CA ASP A 120 8.03 -13.20 -10.60
C ASP A 120 8.29 -12.61 -9.21
N CYS A 121 9.15 -13.26 -8.43
CA CYS A 121 9.57 -12.78 -7.12
C CYS A 121 11.09 -12.60 -7.13
N ILE A 122 11.56 -11.43 -6.76
CA ILE A 122 12.98 -11.06 -6.81
C ILE A 122 13.45 -10.61 -5.42
N ASN A 123 14.48 -11.28 -4.91
CA ASN A 123 15.26 -10.77 -3.81
C ASN A 123 16.47 -10.00 -4.36
N PRO A 124 16.60 -8.69 -4.14
CA PRO A 124 17.74 -7.94 -4.64
C PRO A 124 19.09 -8.47 -4.18
N LYS A 125 19.15 -9.13 -3.03
CA LYS A 125 20.38 -9.71 -2.48
C LYS A 125 20.97 -10.81 -3.34
N ASP A 126 20.17 -11.47 -4.18
CA ASP A 126 20.63 -12.57 -5.06
C ASP A 126 21.48 -12.05 -6.24
N TYR A 127 21.45 -10.73 -6.47
CA TYR A 127 22.14 -10.08 -7.59
C TYR A 127 23.41 -9.32 -7.17
N GLY A 128 23.86 -9.47 -5.92
CA GLY A 128 25.06 -8.82 -5.42
C GLY A 128 24.97 -7.29 -5.52
N ASP A 129 26.00 -6.68 -6.14
CA ASP A 129 26.07 -5.20 -6.28
C ASP A 129 25.33 -4.67 -7.51
N LYS A 130 24.67 -5.54 -8.29
CA LYS A 130 23.93 -5.10 -9.48
C LYS A 130 22.70 -4.31 -9.08
N PRO A 131 22.50 -3.08 -9.57
CA PRO A 131 21.33 -2.28 -9.24
C PRO A 131 20.03 -3.00 -9.65
N ILE A 132 19.06 -3.02 -8.76
CA ILE A 132 17.80 -3.76 -8.99
C ILE A 132 17.04 -3.28 -10.23
N GLN A 133 17.10 -1.99 -10.55
CA GLN A 133 16.49 -1.46 -11.77
C GLN A 133 17.10 -2.05 -13.04
N ASP A 134 18.42 -2.31 -13.05
CA ASP A 134 19.10 -2.89 -14.20
C ASP A 134 18.72 -4.37 -14.37
N VAL A 135 18.55 -5.08 -13.25
CA VAL A 135 18.02 -6.46 -13.25
C VAL A 135 16.63 -6.52 -13.90
N ILE A 136 15.73 -5.62 -13.47
CA ILE A 136 14.35 -5.56 -13.97
C ILE A 136 14.34 -5.20 -15.47
N VAL A 137 15.14 -4.21 -15.88
CA VAL A 137 15.26 -3.81 -17.31
C VAL A 137 15.70 -4.96 -18.18
N GLU A 138 16.68 -5.76 -17.75
CA GLU A 138 17.13 -6.94 -18.50
C GLU A 138 16.06 -8.04 -18.56
N LEU A 139 15.36 -8.29 -17.44
CA LEU A 139 14.30 -9.31 -17.37
C LEU A 139 13.07 -8.97 -18.22
N THR A 140 12.90 -7.70 -18.58
CA THR A 140 11.72 -7.17 -19.27
C THR A 140 12.03 -6.61 -20.65
N ASP A 141 13.26 -6.82 -21.14
CA ASP A 141 13.71 -6.32 -22.45
C ASP A 141 13.43 -4.84 -22.68
N GLY A 142 13.85 -4.01 -21.69
CA GLY A 142 13.76 -2.56 -21.83
C GLY A 142 13.03 -1.81 -20.70
N GLY A 143 12.43 -2.51 -19.78
CA GLY A 143 11.76 -1.96 -18.60
C GLY A 143 10.28 -2.33 -18.51
N VAL A 144 9.68 -1.98 -17.38
CA VAL A 144 8.26 -2.23 -17.10
C VAL A 144 7.40 -1.05 -17.56
N ASP A 145 6.12 -1.31 -17.84
CA ASP A 145 5.15 -0.25 -18.17
C ASP A 145 4.81 0.57 -16.92
N TYR A 146 4.67 -0.09 -15.78
CA TYR A 146 4.35 0.55 -14.50
C TYR A 146 5.21 0.02 -13.38
N SER A 147 5.62 0.90 -12.48
CA SER A 147 6.24 0.52 -11.22
C SER A 147 5.55 1.17 -10.02
N PHE A 148 5.51 0.46 -8.89
CA PHE A 148 4.89 0.92 -7.65
C PHE A 148 5.89 0.81 -6.50
N GLU A 149 6.23 1.94 -5.87
CA GLU A 149 7.07 1.94 -4.68
C GLU A 149 6.17 1.98 -3.43
N CYS A 150 6.23 0.90 -2.62
CA CYS A 150 5.33 0.65 -1.50
C CYS A 150 6.05 0.59 -0.14
N ILE A 151 7.31 1.07 -0.07
CA ILE A 151 8.16 0.98 1.14
C ILE A 151 8.33 2.35 1.81
N GLY A 152 8.53 3.39 1.00
CA GLY A 152 8.88 4.73 1.49
C GLY A 152 10.39 4.97 1.52
N ASN A 153 11.16 4.30 0.66
CA ASN A 153 12.60 4.48 0.55
C ASN A 153 12.97 5.33 -0.68
N VAL A 154 13.58 6.49 -0.46
CA VAL A 154 13.90 7.44 -1.54
C VAL A 154 14.83 6.87 -2.62
N HIS A 155 15.72 5.95 -2.26
CA HIS A 155 16.59 5.28 -3.23
C HIS A 155 15.80 4.27 -4.08
N LEU A 156 14.87 3.54 -3.46
CA LEU A 156 13.98 2.61 -4.18
C LEU A 156 12.94 3.35 -5.02
N MET A 157 12.48 4.53 -4.60
CA MET A 157 11.65 5.40 -5.46
C MET A 157 12.37 5.73 -6.77
N ARG A 158 13.66 6.03 -6.69
CA ARG A 158 14.49 6.25 -7.88
C ARG A 158 14.66 4.97 -8.70
N SER A 159 14.96 3.84 -8.07
CA SER A 159 15.10 2.56 -8.76
C SER A 159 13.80 2.16 -9.46
N ALA A 160 12.64 2.41 -8.82
CA ALA A 160 11.33 2.19 -9.40
C ALA A 160 11.09 3.04 -10.66
N LEU A 161 11.50 4.30 -10.67
CA LEU A 161 11.46 5.12 -11.87
C LEU A 161 12.40 4.59 -12.97
N GLU A 162 13.64 4.26 -12.60
CA GLU A 162 14.68 3.88 -13.56
C GLU A 162 14.46 2.51 -14.18
N CYS A 163 13.66 1.61 -13.54
CA CYS A 163 13.27 0.33 -14.13
C CYS A 163 12.10 0.42 -15.12
N CYS A 164 11.42 1.56 -15.22
CA CYS A 164 10.35 1.77 -16.18
C CYS A 164 10.89 1.90 -17.61
N HIS A 165 10.07 1.51 -18.58
CA HIS A 165 10.37 1.63 -20.00
C HIS A 165 10.55 3.10 -20.40
N LYS A 166 11.55 3.38 -21.24
CA LYS A 166 11.73 4.69 -21.87
C LYS A 166 10.58 4.91 -22.87
N GLY A 167 10.05 6.13 -22.89
CA GLY A 167 8.99 6.53 -23.81
C GLY A 167 7.63 6.66 -23.18
N TRP A 168 7.24 5.70 -22.29
CA TRP A 168 5.88 5.71 -21.70
C TRP A 168 5.80 5.19 -20.26
N GLY A 169 6.84 4.55 -19.72
CA GLY A 169 6.79 3.92 -18.41
C GLY A 169 6.46 4.88 -17.27
N GLU A 170 5.58 4.49 -16.37
CA GLU A 170 5.11 5.29 -15.25
C GLU A 170 5.50 4.67 -13.91
N SER A 171 6.12 5.44 -13.04
CA SER A 171 6.46 5.06 -11.66
C SER A 171 5.58 5.80 -10.67
N VAL A 172 4.91 5.05 -9.79
CA VAL A 172 4.00 5.57 -8.77
C VAL A 172 4.61 5.41 -7.38
N ILE A 173 4.78 6.54 -6.69
CA ILE A 173 5.22 6.59 -5.29
C ILE A 173 3.99 6.47 -4.39
N ILE A 174 3.99 5.46 -3.52
CA ILE A 174 2.95 5.21 -2.52
C ILE A 174 3.54 5.23 -1.11
N GLY A 175 4.75 4.69 -0.96
CA GLY A 175 5.46 4.63 0.31
C GLY A 175 5.75 6.02 0.88
N VAL A 176 5.65 6.15 2.20
CA VAL A 176 5.89 7.42 2.91
C VAL A 176 7.33 7.46 3.40
N ALA A 177 8.13 8.33 2.82
CA ALA A 177 9.50 8.59 3.27
C ALA A 177 9.53 9.38 4.58
N GLY A 178 10.64 9.29 5.29
CA GLY A 178 10.87 10.08 6.50
C GLY A 178 10.83 11.59 6.24
N ALA A 179 10.39 12.36 7.25
CA ALA A 179 10.32 13.80 7.13
C ALA A 179 11.67 14.42 6.75
N GLY A 180 11.67 15.32 5.77
CA GLY A 180 12.87 15.99 5.26
C GLY A 180 13.70 15.20 4.25
N GLN A 181 13.32 13.97 3.92
CA GLN A 181 13.95 13.23 2.83
C GLN A 181 13.46 13.74 1.47
N GLU A 182 14.37 13.79 0.52
CA GLU A 182 14.10 14.23 -0.84
C GLU A 182 14.38 13.11 -1.84
N ILE A 183 13.61 13.07 -2.91
CA ILE A 183 13.85 12.18 -4.05
C ILE A 183 14.70 12.91 -5.09
N ALA A 184 15.63 12.20 -5.73
CA ALA A 184 16.47 12.76 -6.76
C ALA A 184 16.67 11.78 -7.92
N THR A 185 16.59 12.29 -9.13
CA THR A 185 16.93 11.54 -10.35
C THR A 185 17.64 12.43 -11.36
N ARG A 186 18.29 11.80 -12.35
CA ARG A 186 18.86 12.56 -13.47
C ARG A 186 17.73 13.09 -14.36
N PRO A 187 17.75 14.36 -14.77
CA PRO A 187 16.69 14.92 -15.63
C PRO A 187 16.44 14.10 -16.90
N PHE A 188 17.46 13.44 -17.42
CA PHE A 188 17.37 12.60 -18.61
C PHE A 188 16.41 11.40 -18.42
N GLN A 189 16.21 10.93 -17.21
CA GLN A 189 15.22 9.87 -16.91
C GLN A 189 13.80 10.32 -17.24
N LEU A 190 13.48 11.60 -17.04
CA LEU A 190 12.17 12.16 -17.35
C LEU A 190 12.09 12.66 -18.80
N VAL A 191 13.17 13.26 -19.34
CA VAL A 191 13.23 13.70 -20.74
C VAL A 191 13.01 12.52 -21.71
N THR A 192 13.39 11.31 -21.32
CA THR A 192 13.16 10.09 -22.11
C THR A 192 11.70 9.57 -22.04
N GLY A 193 10.77 10.33 -21.49
CA GLY A 193 9.33 10.04 -21.54
C GLY A 193 8.76 9.29 -20.32
N ARG A 194 9.60 8.97 -19.32
CA ARG A 194 9.10 8.37 -18.07
C ARG A 194 8.27 9.37 -17.27
N VAL A 195 7.26 8.86 -16.58
CA VAL A 195 6.42 9.63 -15.65
C VAL A 195 6.74 9.25 -14.22
N TRP A 196 6.90 10.24 -13.34
CA TRP A 196 7.00 10.04 -11.90
C TRP A 196 5.79 10.67 -11.22
N ARG A 197 4.98 9.87 -10.54
CA ARG A 197 3.69 10.27 -9.97
C ARG A 197 3.56 9.81 -8.51
N GLY A 198 2.82 10.56 -7.70
CA GLY A 198 2.37 10.12 -6.38
C GLY A 198 0.96 9.56 -6.39
N SER A 199 0.65 8.69 -5.43
CA SER A 199 -0.70 8.20 -5.15
C SER A 199 -1.03 8.37 -3.68
N ALA A 200 -2.10 9.10 -3.38
CA ALA A 200 -2.65 9.23 -2.04
C ALA A 200 -3.94 8.42 -1.95
N PHE A 201 -4.01 7.50 -0.98
CA PHE A 201 -5.18 6.63 -0.78
C PHE A 201 -5.64 5.90 -2.06
N GLY A 202 -4.68 5.58 -2.95
CA GLY A 202 -4.98 4.94 -4.22
C GLY A 202 -5.81 5.78 -5.20
N GLY A 203 -5.86 7.10 -5.04
CA GLY A 203 -6.71 7.96 -5.84
C GLY A 203 -8.21 7.77 -5.60
N VAL A 204 -8.59 7.08 -4.52
CA VAL A 204 -9.98 6.72 -4.19
C VAL A 204 -10.68 7.87 -3.47
N LYS A 205 -11.90 8.17 -3.87
CA LYS A 205 -12.80 9.07 -3.14
C LYS A 205 -13.46 8.28 -2.01
N GLY A 206 -12.82 8.25 -0.83
CA GLY A 206 -13.12 7.33 0.26
C GLY A 206 -14.61 7.21 0.59
N ARG A 207 -15.33 8.33 0.70
CA ARG A 207 -16.74 8.31 1.10
C ARG A 207 -17.68 7.65 0.08
N THR A 208 -17.38 7.81 -1.22
CA THR A 208 -18.24 7.33 -2.32
C THR A 208 -17.77 6.02 -2.94
N GLU A 209 -16.45 5.80 -3.00
CA GLU A 209 -15.89 4.66 -3.71
C GLU A 209 -15.45 3.51 -2.78
N LEU A 210 -15.16 3.78 -1.48
CA LEU A 210 -14.85 2.71 -0.53
C LEU A 210 -15.98 1.67 -0.41
N PRO A 211 -17.27 2.05 -0.36
CA PRO A 211 -18.37 1.07 -0.36
C PRO A 211 -18.34 0.13 -1.58
N GLU A 212 -17.88 0.60 -2.74
CA GLU A 212 -17.73 -0.24 -3.94
C GLU A 212 -16.61 -1.28 -3.77
N TYR A 213 -15.49 -0.92 -3.14
CA TYR A 213 -14.46 -1.90 -2.80
C TYR A 213 -14.99 -2.99 -1.86
N VAL A 214 -15.83 -2.61 -0.88
CA VAL A 214 -16.52 -3.59 -0.02
C VAL A 214 -17.47 -4.47 -0.83
N ASN A 215 -18.24 -3.91 -1.76
CA ASN A 215 -19.14 -4.69 -2.61
C ASN A 215 -18.35 -5.68 -3.51
N ARG A 216 -17.23 -5.27 -4.07
CA ARG A 216 -16.34 -6.11 -4.88
C ARG A 216 -15.72 -7.24 -4.06
N TYR A 217 -15.30 -6.95 -2.83
CA TYR A 217 -14.86 -7.98 -1.89
C TYR A 217 -15.99 -8.99 -1.60
N MET A 218 -17.18 -8.52 -1.29
CA MET A 218 -18.34 -9.37 -1.02
C MET A 218 -18.82 -10.15 -2.26
N ALA A 219 -18.51 -9.66 -3.46
CA ALA A 219 -18.73 -10.40 -4.72
C ALA A 219 -17.64 -11.44 -5.00
N GLY A 220 -16.59 -11.52 -4.16
CA GLY A 220 -15.50 -12.47 -4.30
C GLY A 220 -14.48 -12.13 -5.39
N GLU A 221 -14.44 -10.88 -5.84
CA GLU A 221 -13.49 -10.43 -6.86
C GLU A 221 -12.03 -10.47 -6.37
N PHE A 222 -11.81 -10.36 -5.06
CA PHE A 222 -10.52 -10.54 -4.40
C PHE A 222 -10.71 -11.05 -2.97
N LYS A 223 -9.63 -11.54 -2.36
CA LYS A 223 -9.63 -12.10 -0.99
C LYS A 223 -8.66 -11.34 -0.10
N LEU A 224 -9.01 -11.24 1.19
CA LEU A 224 -8.23 -10.55 2.21
C LEU A 224 -7.85 -11.44 3.41
N ASP A 225 -8.41 -12.65 3.49
CA ASP A 225 -8.21 -13.55 4.64
C ASP A 225 -6.72 -13.74 4.98
N ASP A 226 -5.89 -13.96 3.96
CA ASP A 226 -4.44 -14.20 4.14
C ASP A 226 -3.64 -12.94 4.55
N PHE A 227 -4.26 -11.77 4.53
CA PHE A 227 -3.63 -10.54 4.98
C PHE A 227 -3.63 -10.41 6.50
N ILE A 228 -4.61 -11.02 7.17
CA ILE A 228 -4.74 -11.00 8.62
C ILE A 228 -3.80 -12.07 9.19
N THR A 229 -2.60 -11.66 9.55
CA THR A 229 -1.58 -12.56 10.11
C THR A 229 -1.67 -12.68 11.63
N HIS A 230 -2.28 -11.69 12.29
CA HIS A 230 -2.42 -11.65 13.75
C HIS A 230 -3.75 -11.00 14.12
N THR A 231 -4.38 -11.55 15.16
CA THR A 231 -5.58 -11.00 15.79
C THR A 231 -5.30 -10.85 17.28
N MET A 232 -5.59 -9.68 17.84
CA MET A 232 -5.20 -9.29 19.21
C MET A 232 -6.27 -8.44 19.89
N GLY A 233 -6.23 -8.36 21.22
CA GLY A 233 -6.96 -7.37 21.98
C GLY A 233 -6.30 -5.99 21.97
N LEU A 234 -7.01 -4.96 22.43
CA LEU A 234 -6.49 -3.59 22.46
C LEU A 234 -5.25 -3.43 23.35
N GLU A 235 -5.16 -4.21 24.41
CA GLU A 235 -4.02 -4.22 25.35
C GLU A 235 -2.72 -4.67 24.67
N GLN A 236 -2.79 -5.39 23.56
CA GLN A 236 -1.66 -5.88 22.79
C GLN A 236 -1.27 -4.98 21.62
N VAL A 237 -1.85 -3.77 21.53
CA VAL A 237 -1.60 -2.86 20.39
C VAL A 237 -0.11 -2.56 20.18
N ASN A 238 0.68 -2.46 21.25
CA ASN A 238 2.12 -2.23 21.14
C ASN A 238 2.84 -3.45 20.53
N GLU A 239 2.46 -4.67 20.93
CA GLU A 239 2.97 -5.90 20.34
C GLU A 239 2.65 -5.97 18.83
N ALA A 240 1.46 -5.53 18.41
CA ALA A 240 1.11 -5.44 17.00
C ALA A 240 2.04 -4.50 16.22
N PHE A 241 2.45 -3.37 16.81
CA PHE A 241 3.44 -2.47 16.22
C PHE A 241 4.84 -3.09 16.17
N ASP A 242 5.25 -3.80 17.20
CA ASP A 242 6.55 -4.49 17.22
C ASP A 242 6.64 -5.54 16.13
N LEU A 243 5.61 -6.39 15.96
CA LEU A 243 5.51 -7.36 14.87
C LEU A 243 5.54 -6.70 13.48
N MET A 244 4.94 -5.53 13.34
CA MET A 244 5.00 -4.76 12.09
C MET A 244 6.43 -4.27 11.81
N HIS A 245 7.12 -3.72 12.81
CA HIS A 245 8.51 -3.24 12.66
C HIS A 245 9.49 -4.38 12.36
N GLU A 246 9.27 -5.55 12.94
CA GLU A 246 10.05 -6.76 12.67
C GLU A 246 9.73 -7.42 11.31
N GLY A 247 8.73 -6.92 10.59
CA GLY A 247 8.28 -7.47 9.30
C GLY A 247 7.61 -8.84 9.40
N LYS A 248 7.16 -9.23 10.60
CA LYS A 248 6.48 -10.50 10.90
C LYS A 248 4.96 -10.43 10.65
N SER A 249 4.39 -9.22 10.62
CA SER A 249 2.96 -9.01 10.37
C SER A 249 2.74 -8.39 8.98
N ILE A 250 1.74 -8.90 8.26
CA ILE A 250 1.17 -8.21 7.09
C ILE A 250 0.13 -7.23 7.59
N ARG A 251 -0.87 -7.74 8.36
CA ARG A 251 -1.86 -6.96 9.10
C ARG A 251 -2.15 -7.62 10.43
N SER A 252 -2.17 -6.80 11.48
CA SER A 252 -2.70 -7.17 12.79
C SER A 252 -4.06 -6.50 12.96
N VAL A 253 -5.09 -7.28 13.28
CA VAL A 253 -6.44 -6.79 13.55
C VAL A 253 -6.66 -6.77 15.05
N ILE A 254 -7.14 -5.65 15.55
CA ILE A 254 -7.47 -5.48 16.97
C ILE A 254 -8.97 -5.73 17.15
N HIS A 255 -9.28 -6.72 18.00
CA HIS A 255 -10.64 -7.01 18.42
C HIS A 255 -10.94 -6.26 19.72
N PHE A 256 -12.14 -5.72 19.79
CA PHE A 256 -12.69 -5.12 20.99
C PHE A 256 -13.71 -6.09 21.59
N ASP A 257 -13.43 -6.59 22.78
CA ASP A 257 -14.40 -7.40 23.52
C ASP A 257 -15.63 -6.56 23.82
N LYS A 258 -16.81 -7.14 23.60
CA LYS A 258 -18.09 -6.48 23.88
C LYS A 258 -18.44 -6.57 25.35
#